data_c8dbeda99e43c9660532d4649605c90e
#
_entry.id   c8dbeda99e43c9660532d4649605c90e
#
_cell.length_a   1.000
_cell.length_b   1.000
_cell.length_c   1.000
_cell.angle_alpha   90.00
_cell.angle_beta   90.00
_cell.angle_gamma   90.00
#
_symmetry.space_group_name_H-M   'P 1'
#
loop_
_entity.id
_entity.type
_entity.pdbx_description
1 polymer ?
#
loop_
_entity_poly.entity_id
_entity_poly.type
_entity_poly.pdbx_seq_one_letter_code
_entity_poly.pdbx_strand_id
1 'polypeptide(L)'
;MQARKAGLKYQRYPRETSIGRAEEIEKLRRDDSGNPLPNGGLRRPLKSDEHEFIASERLLCKADFRYFAERYDAVEIDPGVGNGEGIGPARWLESQVQFVRMLGKREEEVHAEYAKHKHTEGIRALAHKCRQVMFTATARSLTRHRMLFWAPTRAFAGTLEPDGCGELYKRDKLALERLPFWLHPGELYPDVKDSEIGFPAPLNSRLRYQPENQKTGIGVGTQQDVSHLTEVPLWSYPYQIGFSFAPALPKSRMTLHVQEGTSRGKGYWYEVTENCRHKRAGYESWTYIFCPWWYNRYKYRSVPPDSWKPNEHSLKHAELVERTSPEWANGMTVRLSREQLYWYETEYSKFSREGKIASFMNNFPATPEMSFVNWNEGALPAELIEAMEYDLRPPRPYEVNVAA
;
A
#
# COMPACT_ATOMS: atom_id res chain seq x y z
N MET A 1 -20.37 -3.48 7.64
CA MET A 1 -21.20 -3.23 8.85
C MET A 1 -22.33 -2.23 8.63
N GLN A 2 -22.13 -1.12 7.89
CA GLN A 2 -23.21 -0.12 7.64
C GLN A 2 -24.42 -0.68 6.86
N ALA A 3 -24.23 -1.58 5.90
CA ALA A 3 -25.32 -2.16 5.13
C ALA A 3 -26.27 -3.05 5.96
N ARG A 4 -25.77 -3.71 7.01
CA ARG A 4 -26.61 -4.48 7.95
C ARG A 4 -27.56 -3.60 8.78
N LYS A 5 -27.16 -2.36 9.10
CA LYS A 5 -28.00 -1.42 9.86
C LYS A 5 -29.13 -0.82 9.04
N ALA A 6 -29.06 -0.87 7.70
CA ALA A 6 -30.07 -0.31 6.80
C ALA A 6 -31.21 -1.29 6.46
N GLY A 7 -31.20 -2.51 6.99
CA GLY A 7 -32.25 -3.51 6.70
C GLY A 7 -32.32 -4.00 5.23
N LEU A 8 -31.34 -3.63 4.41
CA LEU A 8 -31.28 -4.02 3.00
C LEU A 8 -30.92 -5.50 2.90
N LYS A 9 -31.81 -6.29 2.32
CA LYS A 9 -31.51 -7.65 1.92
C LYS A 9 -30.65 -7.59 0.65
N TYR A 10 -29.37 -7.97 0.77
CA TYR A 10 -28.47 -8.15 -0.37
C TYR A 10 -27.93 -9.56 -0.37
N GLN A 11 -27.77 -10.12 -1.55
CA GLN A 11 -27.23 -11.45 -1.75
C GLN A 11 -25.72 -11.35 -2.00
N ARG A 12 -24.91 -12.04 -1.19
CA ARG A 12 -23.47 -12.17 -1.41
C ARG A 12 -23.21 -13.45 -2.18
N TYR A 13 -22.69 -13.32 -3.38
CA TYR A 13 -22.30 -14.45 -4.22
C TYR A 13 -20.84 -14.87 -3.93
N PRO A 14 -20.48 -16.14 -4.19
CA PRO A 14 -19.08 -16.53 -4.29
C PRO A 14 -18.33 -15.67 -5.31
N ARG A 15 -17.01 -15.51 -5.15
CA ARG A 15 -16.20 -14.63 -5.99
C ARG A 15 -16.33 -14.96 -7.48
N GLU A 16 -16.16 -16.24 -7.83
CA GLU A 16 -16.21 -16.72 -9.20
C GLU A 16 -17.60 -16.54 -9.81
N THR A 17 -18.66 -16.72 -9.02
CA THR A 17 -20.04 -16.49 -9.45
C THR A 17 -20.31 -15.01 -9.72
N SER A 18 -19.81 -14.10 -8.86
CA SER A 18 -19.95 -12.66 -9.07
C SER A 18 -19.20 -12.22 -10.34
N ILE A 19 -17.98 -12.69 -10.53
CA ILE A 19 -17.16 -12.34 -11.70
C ILE A 19 -17.83 -12.87 -12.98
N GLY A 20 -18.17 -14.15 -13.02
CA GLY A 20 -18.80 -14.76 -14.20
C GLY A 20 -20.13 -14.10 -14.58
N ARG A 21 -20.97 -13.76 -13.59
CA ARG A 21 -22.25 -13.08 -13.87
C ARG A 21 -22.03 -11.62 -14.32
N ALA A 22 -21.04 -10.93 -13.76
CA ALA A 22 -20.68 -9.59 -14.23
C ALA A 22 -20.20 -9.61 -15.69
N GLU A 23 -19.38 -10.59 -16.06
CA GLU A 23 -18.91 -10.78 -17.44
C GLU A 23 -20.09 -11.09 -18.40
N GLU A 24 -21.06 -11.90 -17.99
CA GLU A 24 -22.27 -12.18 -18.80
C GLU A 24 -23.09 -10.91 -19.05
N ILE A 25 -23.27 -10.08 -18.02
CA ILE A 25 -23.96 -8.81 -18.14
C ILE A 25 -23.16 -7.82 -19.01
N GLU A 26 -21.83 -7.79 -18.87
CA GLU A 26 -20.97 -6.93 -19.67
C GLU A 26 -20.98 -7.29 -21.16
N LYS A 27 -21.18 -8.58 -21.51
CA LYS A 27 -21.35 -9.00 -22.90
C LYS A 27 -22.56 -8.36 -23.59
N LEU A 28 -23.56 -7.90 -22.84
CA LEU A 28 -24.73 -7.19 -23.41
C LEU A 28 -24.35 -5.86 -24.07
N ARG A 29 -23.19 -5.31 -23.77
CA ARG A 29 -22.66 -4.09 -24.40
C ARG A 29 -21.91 -4.33 -25.71
N ARG A 30 -21.81 -5.57 -26.14
CA ARG A 30 -21.06 -5.95 -27.35
C ARG A 30 -22.00 -6.52 -28.40
N ASP A 31 -21.68 -6.31 -29.69
CA ASP A 31 -22.36 -6.98 -30.80
C ASP A 31 -21.97 -8.48 -30.87
N ASP A 32 -22.51 -9.20 -31.84
CA ASP A 32 -22.24 -10.63 -32.05
C ASP A 32 -20.78 -10.90 -32.46
N SER A 33 -20.07 -9.89 -32.95
CA SER A 33 -18.65 -9.94 -33.28
C SER A 33 -17.76 -9.55 -32.09
N GLY A 34 -18.35 -9.20 -30.96
CA GLY A 34 -17.64 -8.80 -29.73
C GLY A 34 -17.24 -7.32 -29.67
N ASN A 35 -17.66 -6.49 -30.65
CA ASN A 35 -17.35 -5.07 -30.66
C ASN A 35 -18.30 -4.31 -29.73
N PRO A 36 -17.84 -3.22 -29.07
CA PRO A 36 -18.70 -2.38 -28.25
C PRO A 36 -19.89 -1.81 -29.04
N LEU A 37 -21.08 -1.85 -28.48
CA LEU A 37 -22.23 -1.19 -29.06
C LEU A 37 -22.10 0.33 -29.03
N PRO A 38 -22.63 1.04 -30.05
CA PRO A 38 -22.59 2.51 -30.08
C PRO A 38 -23.21 3.14 -28.83
N ASN A 39 -22.66 4.25 -28.39
CA ASN A 39 -23.17 5.06 -27.26
C ASN A 39 -23.34 4.28 -25.93
N GLY A 40 -22.60 3.17 -25.75
CA GLY A 40 -22.72 2.36 -24.55
C GLY A 40 -24.04 1.62 -24.41
N GLY A 41 -24.74 1.39 -25.51
CA GLY A 41 -26.01 0.67 -25.54
C GLY A 41 -25.91 -0.76 -25.04
N LEU A 42 -27.08 -1.37 -24.78
CA LEU A 42 -27.22 -2.79 -24.46
C LEU A 42 -28.01 -3.49 -25.56
N ARG A 43 -27.67 -4.73 -25.90
CA ARG A 43 -28.40 -5.56 -26.86
C ARG A 43 -29.88 -5.75 -26.51
N ARG A 44 -30.18 -5.71 -25.23
CA ARG A 44 -31.53 -5.78 -24.66
C ARG A 44 -31.56 -5.06 -23.31
N PRO A 45 -32.74 -4.65 -22.83
CA PRO A 45 -32.88 -4.20 -21.45
C PRO A 45 -32.41 -5.26 -20.45
N LEU A 46 -31.92 -4.82 -19.31
CA LEU A 46 -31.57 -5.68 -18.19
C LEU A 46 -32.87 -6.37 -17.65
N LYS A 47 -32.76 -7.63 -17.28
CA LYS A 47 -33.79 -8.37 -16.57
C LYS A 47 -33.85 -7.94 -15.10
N SER A 48 -34.96 -8.25 -14.40
CA SER A 48 -35.10 -7.89 -12.97
C SER A 48 -34.00 -8.47 -12.12
N ASP A 49 -33.64 -9.73 -12.33
CA ASP A 49 -32.56 -10.39 -11.58
C ASP A 49 -31.16 -9.82 -11.86
N GLU A 50 -30.94 -9.27 -13.07
CA GLU A 50 -29.70 -8.55 -13.41
C GLU A 50 -29.63 -7.19 -12.72
N HIS A 51 -30.76 -6.46 -12.64
CA HIS A 51 -30.86 -5.22 -11.86
C HIS A 51 -30.61 -5.47 -10.36
N GLU A 52 -31.21 -6.52 -9.80
CA GLU A 52 -31.00 -6.91 -8.40
C GLU A 52 -29.55 -7.29 -8.12
N PHE A 53 -28.91 -8.03 -9.03
CA PHE A 53 -27.50 -8.38 -8.95
C PHE A 53 -26.63 -7.12 -8.94
N ILE A 54 -26.79 -6.23 -9.92
CA ILE A 54 -26.02 -4.98 -10.02
C ILE A 54 -26.19 -4.12 -8.76
N ALA A 55 -27.42 -3.97 -8.28
CA ALA A 55 -27.69 -3.19 -7.08
C ALA A 55 -27.00 -3.78 -5.84
N SER A 56 -27.03 -5.11 -5.68
CA SER A 56 -26.36 -5.81 -4.59
C SER A 56 -24.86 -5.69 -4.67
N GLU A 57 -24.26 -5.88 -5.85
CA GLU A 57 -22.82 -5.77 -6.05
C GLU A 57 -22.30 -4.34 -5.78
N ARG A 58 -23.01 -3.31 -6.26
CA ARG A 58 -22.65 -1.90 -5.96
C ARG A 58 -22.66 -1.59 -4.46
N LEU A 59 -23.65 -2.10 -3.74
CA LEU A 59 -23.73 -1.92 -2.28
C LEU A 59 -22.59 -2.65 -1.56
N LEU A 60 -22.29 -3.89 -1.97
CA LEU A 60 -21.19 -4.66 -1.38
C LEU A 60 -19.84 -4.04 -1.68
N CYS A 61 -19.60 -3.62 -2.92
CA CYS A 61 -18.37 -2.90 -3.30
C CYS A 61 -18.20 -1.62 -2.52
N LYS A 62 -19.25 -0.83 -2.32
CA LYS A 62 -19.21 0.38 -1.50
C LYS A 62 -18.91 0.11 -0.03
N ALA A 63 -19.49 -0.96 0.50
CA ALA A 63 -19.39 -1.30 1.92
C ALA A 63 -18.08 -1.99 2.31
N ASP A 64 -17.41 -2.64 1.34
CA ASP A 64 -16.26 -3.49 1.58
C ASP A 64 -15.25 -3.32 0.44
N PHE A 65 -14.16 -2.60 0.73
CA PHE A 65 -13.05 -2.40 -0.19
C PHE A 65 -12.48 -3.73 -0.70
N ARG A 66 -12.31 -4.71 0.18
CA ARG A 66 -11.76 -6.00 -0.18
C ARG A 66 -12.66 -6.74 -1.17
N TYR A 67 -13.98 -6.65 -0.95
CA TYR A 67 -14.97 -7.21 -1.88
C TYR A 67 -14.83 -6.63 -3.29
N PHE A 68 -14.69 -5.29 -3.40
CA PHE A 68 -14.47 -4.60 -4.65
C PHE A 68 -13.17 -5.04 -5.34
N ALA A 69 -12.07 -5.00 -4.62
CA ALA A 69 -10.75 -5.29 -5.18
C ALA A 69 -10.60 -6.74 -5.64
N GLU A 70 -11.17 -7.70 -4.92
CA GLU A 70 -11.11 -9.13 -5.26
C GLU A 70 -11.98 -9.52 -6.45
N ARG A 71 -12.87 -8.64 -6.93
CA ARG A 71 -13.83 -8.97 -7.99
C ARG A 71 -13.71 -8.09 -9.22
N TYR A 72 -13.51 -6.80 -9.03
CA TYR A 72 -13.72 -5.83 -10.11
C TYR A 72 -12.55 -4.94 -10.39
N ASP A 73 -11.69 -4.66 -9.40
CA ASP A 73 -10.54 -3.79 -9.62
C ASP A 73 -9.41 -4.54 -10.33
N ALA A 74 -8.81 -3.92 -11.32
CA ALA A 74 -7.66 -4.48 -12.01
C ALA A 74 -6.38 -3.99 -11.36
N VAL A 75 -5.73 -4.88 -10.61
CA VAL A 75 -4.45 -4.63 -9.94
C VAL A 75 -3.35 -5.52 -10.52
N GLU A 76 -2.11 -5.13 -10.30
CA GLU A 76 -0.99 -6.04 -10.53
C GLU A 76 -1.09 -7.22 -9.58
N ILE A 77 -0.93 -8.41 -10.11
CA ILE A 77 -0.93 -9.67 -9.36
C ILE A 77 0.49 -10.22 -9.40
N ASP A 78 1.00 -10.60 -8.23
CA ASP A 78 2.29 -11.30 -8.17
C ASP A 78 2.19 -12.59 -9.00
N PRO A 79 3.12 -12.84 -9.95
CA PRO A 79 3.07 -14.03 -10.81
C PRO A 79 2.99 -15.35 -10.06
N GLY A 80 3.57 -15.43 -8.87
CA GLY A 80 3.49 -16.61 -8.01
C GLY A 80 2.10 -16.87 -7.43
N VAL A 81 1.25 -15.85 -7.35
CA VAL A 81 -0.13 -15.95 -6.85
C VAL A 81 -1.14 -16.06 -7.98
N GLY A 82 -0.87 -15.38 -9.10
CA GLY A 82 -1.80 -15.20 -10.23
C GLY A 82 -1.62 -16.19 -11.39
N ASN A 83 -0.85 -17.26 -11.22
CA ASN A 83 -0.57 -18.20 -12.33
C ASN A 83 -0.06 -17.51 -13.61
N GLY A 84 0.64 -16.38 -13.48
CA GLY A 84 1.18 -15.61 -14.59
C GLY A 84 0.25 -14.53 -15.19
N GLU A 85 -0.93 -14.32 -14.62
CA GLU A 85 -1.94 -13.36 -15.15
C GLU A 85 -1.58 -11.89 -14.88
N GLY A 86 -0.48 -11.44 -14.60
CA GLY A 86 0.00 -10.06 -14.49
C GLY A 86 -0.97 -8.97 -13.96
N ILE A 87 -2.18 -8.85 -14.50
CA ILE A 87 -3.18 -7.83 -14.13
C ILE A 87 -4.59 -8.43 -14.09
N GLY A 88 -5.29 -8.26 -12.95
CA GLY A 88 -6.67 -8.72 -12.78
C GLY A 88 -7.22 -8.41 -11.38
N PRO A 89 -8.37 -8.99 -11.01
CA PRO A 89 -8.91 -8.85 -9.66
C PRO A 89 -7.92 -9.32 -8.59
N ALA A 90 -7.83 -8.57 -7.50
CA ALA A 90 -6.79 -8.76 -6.49
C ALA A 90 -6.74 -10.19 -5.92
N ARG A 91 -5.54 -10.73 -5.85
CA ARG A 91 -5.19 -11.95 -5.12
C ARG A 91 -4.13 -11.56 -4.10
N TRP A 92 -4.52 -11.56 -2.84
CA TRP A 92 -3.75 -10.90 -1.78
C TRP A 92 -2.52 -11.69 -1.32
N LEU A 93 -1.40 -11.00 -1.24
CA LEU A 93 -0.28 -11.38 -0.40
C LEU A 93 -0.54 -11.03 1.06
N GLU A 94 0.21 -11.62 1.99
CA GLU A 94 0.06 -11.33 3.42
C GLU A 94 0.26 -9.84 3.74
N SER A 95 1.21 -9.17 3.09
CA SER A 95 1.43 -7.73 3.21
C SER A 95 0.18 -6.90 2.91
N GLN A 96 -0.53 -7.27 1.86
CA GLN A 96 -1.76 -6.61 1.43
C GLN A 96 -2.91 -6.89 2.41
N VAL A 97 -3.03 -8.13 2.88
CA VAL A 97 -4.03 -8.52 3.89
C VAL A 97 -3.82 -7.75 5.19
N GLN A 98 -2.57 -7.63 5.65
CA GLN A 98 -2.25 -6.87 6.86
C GLN A 98 -2.56 -5.38 6.70
N PHE A 99 -2.21 -4.79 5.56
CA PHE A 99 -2.52 -3.41 5.26
C PHE A 99 -4.03 -3.14 5.33
N VAL A 100 -4.82 -3.93 4.61
CA VAL A 100 -6.28 -3.78 4.57
C VAL A 100 -6.90 -3.97 5.96
N ARG A 101 -6.41 -4.93 6.74
CA ARG A 101 -6.87 -5.19 8.11
C ARG A 101 -6.58 -4.00 9.03
N MET A 102 -5.35 -3.49 9.02
CA MET A 102 -4.95 -2.38 9.89
C MET A 102 -5.69 -1.09 9.53
N LEU A 103 -5.87 -0.82 8.23
CA LEU A 103 -6.67 0.33 7.80
C LEU A 103 -8.14 0.17 8.17
N GLY A 104 -8.72 -1.02 8.02
CA GLY A 104 -10.10 -1.28 8.41
C GLY A 104 -10.34 -1.06 9.90
N LYS A 105 -9.42 -1.53 10.76
CA LYS A 105 -9.46 -1.25 12.20
C LYS A 105 -9.39 0.26 12.48
N ARG A 106 -8.45 0.96 11.83
CA ARG A 106 -8.32 2.42 12.01
C ARG A 106 -9.54 3.16 11.49
N GLU A 107 -10.17 2.71 10.43
CA GLU A 107 -11.42 3.29 9.91
C GLU A 107 -12.57 3.19 10.95
N GLU A 108 -12.69 2.06 11.61
CA GLU A 108 -13.68 1.89 12.70
C GLU A 108 -13.40 2.87 13.87
N GLU A 109 -12.14 3.04 14.26
CA GLU A 109 -11.72 4.01 15.26
C GLU A 109 -12.05 5.45 14.84
N VAL A 110 -11.72 5.83 13.61
CA VAL A 110 -12.01 7.16 13.04
C VAL A 110 -13.52 7.45 13.04
N HIS A 111 -14.33 6.46 12.68
CA HIS A 111 -15.80 6.61 12.74
C HIS A 111 -16.30 6.77 14.17
N ALA A 112 -15.74 6.05 15.14
CA ALA A 112 -16.08 6.18 16.54
C ALA A 112 -15.65 7.55 17.12
N GLU A 113 -14.43 8.00 16.82
CA GLU A 113 -13.91 9.33 17.17
C GLU A 113 -14.84 10.43 16.65
N TYR A 114 -15.20 10.35 15.36
CA TYR A 114 -16.08 11.35 14.73
C TYR A 114 -17.49 11.32 15.30
N ALA A 115 -18.03 10.15 15.59
CA ALA A 115 -19.34 10.03 16.21
C ALA A 115 -19.41 10.71 17.57
N LYS A 116 -18.32 10.57 18.36
CA LYS A 116 -18.21 11.10 19.73
C LYS A 116 -17.86 12.59 19.74
N HIS A 117 -16.85 12.98 18.99
CA HIS A 117 -16.24 14.32 19.11
C HIS A 117 -16.58 15.26 17.95
N LYS A 118 -17.23 14.78 16.88
CA LYS A 118 -17.48 15.49 15.61
C LYS A 118 -16.19 15.96 14.92
N HIS A 119 -15.06 15.41 15.33
CA HIS A 119 -13.72 15.70 14.83
C HIS A 119 -12.88 14.43 14.80
N THR A 120 -11.98 14.30 13.83
CA THR A 120 -10.97 13.25 13.72
C THR A 120 -9.86 13.69 12.76
N GLU A 121 -8.65 13.21 12.96
CA GLU A 121 -7.53 13.38 12.03
C GLU A 121 -7.66 12.51 10.76
N GLY A 122 -8.66 11.63 10.72
CA GLY A 122 -8.80 10.64 9.65
C GLY A 122 -7.80 9.49 9.76
N ILE A 123 -7.55 8.83 8.63
CA ILE A 123 -6.57 7.74 8.55
C ILE A 123 -5.25 8.30 8.04
N ARG A 124 -4.20 8.15 8.81
CA ARG A 124 -2.82 8.43 8.44
C ARG A 124 -2.01 7.18 8.63
N ALA A 125 -1.40 6.68 7.57
CA ALA A 125 -0.64 5.42 7.58
C ALA A 125 0.76 5.60 7.01
N LEU A 126 1.71 4.95 7.65
CA LEU A 126 3.08 4.83 7.19
C LEU A 126 3.38 3.35 6.97
N ALA A 127 3.68 2.98 5.73
CA ALA A 127 4.02 1.61 5.36
C ALA A 127 5.50 1.48 5.06
N HIS A 128 6.20 0.93 6.01
CA HIS A 128 7.59 0.58 5.92
C HIS A 128 7.68 -0.85 5.34
N LYS A 129 8.13 -0.96 4.12
CA LYS A 129 8.05 -2.21 3.37
C LYS A 129 9.39 -2.67 2.81
N CYS A 130 9.57 -3.98 2.67
CA CYS A 130 10.58 -4.52 1.77
C CYS A 130 10.18 -4.28 0.31
N ARG A 131 11.07 -4.56 -0.62
CA ARG A 131 10.77 -4.48 -2.05
C ARG A 131 9.70 -5.50 -2.47
N GLN A 132 8.93 -5.17 -3.51
CA GLN A 132 8.04 -6.07 -4.26
C GLN A 132 7.04 -6.87 -3.39
N VAL A 133 6.42 -6.22 -2.42
CA VAL A 133 5.33 -6.79 -1.60
C VAL A 133 3.95 -6.33 -2.05
N MET A 134 3.83 -5.81 -3.26
CA MET A 134 2.57 -5.37 -3.91
C MET A 134 1.77 -4.32 -3.11
N PHE A 135 2.43 -3.60 -2.22
CA PHE A 135 1.79 -2.60 -1.36
C PHE A 135 1.21 -1.43 -2.17
N THR A 136 2.01 -0.86 -3.09
CA THR A 136 1.61 0.25 -3.97
C THR A 136 0.34 -0.06 -4.75
N ALA A 137 0.23 -1.28 -5.31
CA ALA A 137 -0.97 -1.73 -6.02
C ALA A 137 -2.22 -1.67 -5.14
N THR A 138 -2.11 -2.10 -3.87
CA THR A 138 -3.23 -2.07 -2.93
C THR A 138 -3.62 -0.66 -2.53
N ALA A 139 -2.65 0.22 -2.28
CA ALA A 139 -2.91 1.63 -1.96
C ALA A 139 -3.59 2.36 -3.14
N ARG A 140 -3.19 2.04 -4.38
CA ARG A 140 -3.84 2.57 -5.60
C ARG A 140 -5.27 2.05 -5.75
N SER A 141 -5.50 0.75 -5.54
CA SER A 141 -6.83 0.14 -5.52
C SER A 141 -7.76 0.83 -4.49
N LEU A 142 -7.26 1.06 -3.28
CA LEU A 142 -8.01 1.78 -2.24
C LEU A 142 -8.31 3.23 -2.64
N THR A 143 -7.40 3.91 -3.31
CA THR A 143 -7.62 5.27 -3.84
C THR A 143 -8.78 5.28 -4.85
N ARG A 144 -8.79 4.35 -5.82
CA ARG A 144 -9.88 4.20 -6.81
C ARG A 144 -11.21 3.89 -6.13
N HIS A 145 -11.21 2.99 -5.15
CA HIS A 145 -12.39 2.68 -4.35
C HIS A 145 -12.98 3.93 -3.69
N ARG A 146 -12.14 4.77 -3.05
CA ARG A 146 -12.59 6.03 -2.43
C ARG A 146 -13.19 6.98 -3.47
N MET A 147 -12.57 7.12 -4.62
CA MET A 147 -13.06 7.97 -5.70
C MET A 147 -14.42 7.53 -6.25
N LEU A 148 -14.66 6.23 -6.34
CA LEU A 148 -15.90 5.65 -6.88
C LEU A 148 -17.06 5.68 -5.88
N PHE A 149 -16.80 5.44 -4.62
CA PHE A 149 -17.86 5.19 -3.63
C PHE A 149 -18.00 6.25 -2.55
N TRP A 150 -17.03 7.16 -2.42
CA TRP A 150 -17.00 8.22 -1.42
C TRP A 150 -16.93 9.61 -2.05
N ALA A 151 -17.44 9.71 -3.28
CA ALA A 151 -17.45 10.92 -4.08
C ALA A 151 -18.25 12.09 -3.43
N PRO A 152 -17.88 13.35 -3.70
CA PRO A 152 -16.69 13.73 -4.46
C PRO A 152 -15.40 13.54 -3.65
N THR A 153 -14.36 12.99 -4.28
CA THR A 153 -13.05 12.75 -3.64
C THR A 153 -11.95 13.46 -4.42
N ARG A 154 -11.15 14.25 -3.72
CA ARG A 154 -9.93 14.84 -4.26
C ARG A 154 -8.77 13.94 -3.86
N ALA A 155 -8.27 13.18 -4.82
CA ALA A 155 -7.18 12.24 -4.61
C ALA A 155 -5.86 12.79 -5.18
N PHE A 156 -4.77 12.34 -4.58
CA PHE A 156 -3.42 12.74 -4.94
C PHE A 156 -2.47 11.54 -4.91
N ALA A 157 -1.59 11.46 -5.89
CA ALA A 157 -0.49 10.50 -5.94
C ALA A 157 0.84 11.24 -6.10
N GLY A 158 1.73 11.05 -5.13
CA GLY A 158 3.09 11.61 -5.15
C GLY A 158 4.13 10.53 -5.42
N THR A 159 5.06 10.80 -6.34
CA THR A 159 6.18 9.91 -6.70
C THR A 159 7.51 10.65 -6.66
N LEU A 160 8.62 9.92 -6.76
CA LEU A 160 9.94 10.52 -6.86
C LEU A 160 10.11 11.30 -8.17
N GLU A 161 9.73 10.70 -9.31
CA GLU A 161 10.05 11.22 -10.65
C GLU A 161 8.80 11.29 -11.54
N PRO A 162 8.83 12.11 -12.62
CA PRO A 162 7.73 12.22 -13.58
C PRO A 162 7.34 10.88 -14.22
N ASP A 163 8.30 10.02 -14.55
CA ASP A 163 8.04 8.70 -15.15
C ASP A 163 7.22 7.83 -14.21
N GLY A 164 7.50 7.89 -12.90
CA GLY A 164 6.69 7.21 -11.88
C GLY A 164 5.24 7.68 -11.87
N CYS A 165 5.00 8.98 -12.07
CA CYS A 165 3.64 9.54 -12.22
C CYS A 165 2.94 8.95 -13.44
N GLY A 166 3.61 8.93 -14.59
CA GLY A 166 3.08 8.38 -15.84
C GLY A 166 2.71 6.90 -15.71
N GLU A 167 3.55 6.11 -15.04
CA GLU A 167 3.26 4.69 -14.80
C GLU A 167 2.04 4.49 -13.87
N LEU A 168 1.93 5.25 -12.77
CA LEU A 168 0.77 5.18 -11.90
C LEU A 168 -0.51 5.60 -12.64
N TYR A 169 -0.44 6.68 -13.43
CA TYR A 169 -1.56 7.15 -14.26
C TYR A 169 -2.06 6.06 -15.21
N LYS A 170 -1.16 5.44 -15.99
CA LYS A 170 -1.52 4.36 -16.94
C LYS A 170 -2.19 3.18 -16.25
N ARG A 171 -1.66 2.78 -15.09
CA ARG A 171 -2.21 1.67 -14.29
C ARG A 171 -3.59 1.99 -13.74
N ASP A 172 -3.78 3.17 -13.18
CA ASP A 172 -5.09 3.60 -12.66
C ASP A 172 -6.12 3.75 -13.77
N LYS A 173 -5.74 4.35 -14.91
CA LYS A 173 -6.59 4.45 -16.09
C LYS A 173 -7.03 3.08 -16.59
N LEU A 174 -6.08 2.16 -16.79
CA LEU A 174 -6.38 0.79 -17.20
C LEU A 174 -7.32 0.07 -16.23
N ALA A 175 -7.10 0.24 -14.92
CA ALA A 175 -7.96 -0.36 -13.91
C ALA A 175 -9.39 0.17 -13.96
N LEU A 176 -9.56 1.48 -14.17
CA LEU A 176 -10.87 2.11 -14.28
C LEU A 176 -11.58 1.72 -15.58
N GLU A 177 -10.87 1.65 -16.71
CA GLU A 177 -11.40 1.22 -18.00
C GLU A 177 -11.88 -0.24 -18.02
N ARG A 178 -11.32 -1.07 -17.14
CA ARG A 178 -11.72 -2.49 -16.99
C ARG A 178 -12.90 -2.72 -16.06
N LEU A 179 -13.38 -1.69 -15.39
CA LEU A 179 -14.55 -1.84 -14.53
C LEU A 179 -15.79 -2.20 -15.38
N PRO A 180 -16.67 -3.07 -14.89
CA PRO A 180 -17.95 -3.32 -15.55
C PRO A 180 -18.74 -2.00 -15.64
N PHE A 181 -19.53 -1.83 -16.70
CA PHE A 181 -20.19 -0.56 -17.04
C PHE A 181 -21.00 0.04 -15.88
N TRP A 182 -21.57 -0.80 -15.05
CA TRP A 182 -22.37 -0.37 -13.89
C TRP A 182 -21.52 0.09 -12.68
N LEU A 183 -20.21 -0.13 -12.69
CA LEU A 183 -19.23 0.46 -11.78
C LEU A 183 -18.40 1.57 -12.44
N HIS A 184 -18.37 1.61 -13.77
CA HIS A 184 -17.55 2.57 -14.50
C HIS A 184 -18.04 4.01 -14.24
N PRO A 185 -17.13 4.96 -13.97
CA PRO A 185 -17.51 6.34 -13.60
C PRO A 185 -18.05 7.17 -14.76
N GLY A 186 -18.17 6.63 -15.96
CA GLY A 186 -18.47 7.34 -17.18
C GLY A 186 -17.21 7.65 -17.98
N GLU A 187 -17.31 8.55 -18.95
CA GLU A 187 -16.15 9.00 -19.71
C GLU A 187 -15.18 9.75 -18.79
N LEU A 188 -13.96 9.24 -18.69
CA LEU A 188 -12.92 9.89 -17.90
C LEU A 188 -12.50 11.18 -18.63
N TYR A 189 -12.40 12.27 -17.90
CA TYR A 189 -11.85 13.49 -18.48
C TYR A 189 -10.39 13.24 -18.84
N PRO A 190 -10.04 13.30 -20.13
CA PRO A 190 -8.66 13.14 -20.55
C PRO A 190 -7.85 14.34 -20.06
N ASP A 191 -6.84 14.10 -19.27
CA ASP A 191 -5.81 15.11 -19.05
C ASP A 191 -4.85 15.12 -20.22
N VAL A 192 -4.65 16.29 -20.81
CA VAL A 192 -3.72 16.52 -21.93
C VAL A 192 -2.27 16.18 -21.55
N LYS A 193 -1.96 16.05 -20.25
CA LYS A 193 -0.59 15.84 -19.73
C LYS A 193 -0.38 14.55 -18.96
N ASP A 194 -1.34 13.61 -18.97
CA ASP A 194 -1.27 12.36 -18.18
C ASP A 194 -0.98 12.60 -16.67
N SER A 195 -1.45 13.73 -16.15
CA SER A 195 -1.21 14.17 -14.77
C SER A 195 -2.46 14.20 -13.89
N GLU A 196 -3.65 13.98 -14.47
CA GLU A 196 -4.91 13.94 -13.73
C GLU A 196 -5.91 12.97 -14.38
N ILE A 197 -6.67 12.27 -13.55
CA ILE A 197 -7.88 11.51 -13.93
C ILE A 197 -9.07 12.18 -13.25
N GLY A 198 -10.03 12.67 -14.04
CA GLY A 198 -11.26 13.26 -13.55
C GLY A 198 -12.47 12.38 -13.83
N PHE A 199 -13.42 12.32 -12.89
CA PHE A 199 -14.70 11.66 -13.05
C PHE A 199 -15.79 12.68 -13.30
N PRO A 200 -16.72 12.44 -14.25
CA PRO A 200 -17.83 13.34 -14.51
C PRO A 200 -18.84 13.37 -13.35
N ALA A 201 -19.80 14.29 -13.46
CA ALA A 201 -20.97 14.25 -12.59
C ALA A 201 -21.70 12.91 -12.72
N PRO A 202 -22.29 12.36 -11.63
CA PRO A 202 -22.41 13.00 -10.31
C PRO A 202 -21.21 12.78 -9.39
N LEU A 203 -20.20 11.99 -9.77
CA LEU A 203 -19.07 11.65 -8.90
C LEU A 203 -18.16 12.86 -8.65
N ASN A 204 -17.82 13.62 -9.67
CA ASN A 204 -16.93 14.81 -9.58
C ASN A 204 -15.63 14.56 -8.80
N SER A 205 -15.16 13.33 -8.79
CA SER A 205 -13.89 12.95 -8.15
C SER A 205 -12.73 13.19 -9.11
N ARG A 206 -11.57 13.51 -8.55
CA ARG A 206 -10.35 13.68 -9.35
C ARG A 206 -9.14 13.12 -8.65
N LEU A 207 -8.18 12.66 -9.43
CA LEU A 207 -6.90 12.10 -8.97
C LEU A 207 -5.78 12.81 -9.72
N ARG A 208 -4.96 13.54 -8.98
CA ARG A 208 -3.80 14.25 -9.51
C ARG A 208 -2.52 13.50 -9.22
N TYR A 209 -1.61 13.47 -10.19
CA TYR A 209 -0.27 12.90 -10.06
C TYR A 209 0.76 14.04 -10.08
N GLN A 210 1.72 13.97 -9.17
CA GLN A 210 2.78 14.97 -9.11
C GLN A 210 4.09 14.31 -8.63
N PRO A 211 5.20 14.52 -9.34
CA PRO A 211 6.50 14.14 -8.84
C PRO A 211 6.92 15.07 -7.69
N GLU A 212 7.91 14.61 -6.92
CA GLU A 212 8.61 15.46 -5.97
C GLU A 212 9.07 16.76 -6.64
N ASN A 213 8.90 17.88 -5.97
CA ASN A 213 9.30 19.17 -6.49
C ASN A 213 10.03 20.01 -5.44
N GLN A 214 11.29 20.30 -5.72
CA GLN A 214 12.16 21.08 -4.83
C GLN A 214 11.68 22.52 -4.62
N LYS A 215 11.13 23.15 -5.67
CA LYS A 215 10.86 24.60 -5.64
C LYS A 215 9.50 24.94 -5.01
N THR A 216 8.49 24.14 -5.27
CA THR A 216 7.10 24.49 -4.90
C THR A 216 6.54 23.59 -3.78
N GLY A 217 7.26 22.57 -3.38
CA GLY A 217 6.72 21.51 -2.52
C GLY A 217 5.71 20.63 -3.25
N ILE A 218 5.35 19.52 -2.62
CA ILE A 218 4.39 18.57 -3.17
C ILE A 218 2.98 18.91 -2.67
N GLY A 219 1.97 18.82 -3.56
CA GLY A 219 0.55 19.00 -3.22
C GLY A 219 0.17 20.41 -2.74
N VAL A 220 1.02 21.42 -2.92
CA VAL A 220 0.76 22.80 -2.49
C VAL A 220 -0.42 23.40 -3.26
N GLY A 221 -1.26 24.13 -2.53
CA GLY A 221 -2.39 24.89 -3.11
C GLY A 221 -3.67 24.07 -3.33
N THR A 222 -3.71 22.80 -2.97
CA THR A 222 -4.93 21.97 -3.09
C THR A 222 -5.15 21.11 -1.85
N GLN A 223 -6.39 21.10 -1.36
CA GLN A 223 -6.81 20.22 -0.29
C GLN A 223 -7.05 18.80 -0.85
N GLN A 224 -6.52 17.78 -0.18
CA GLN A 224 -6.58 16.39 -0.60
C GLN A 224 -7.33 15.55 0.43
N ASP A 225 -8.38 14.85 0.00
CA ASP A 225 -9.13 13.94 0.86
C ASP A 225 -8.41 12.57 0.96
N VAL A 226 -7.83 12.14 -0.16
CA VAL A 226 -7.05 10.90 -0.25
C VAL A 226 -5.67 11.19 -0.83
N SER A 227 -4.62 10.70 -0.22
CA SER A 227 -3.27 10.86 -0.73
C SER A 227 -2.42 9.62 -0.55
N HIS A 228 -1.63 9.32 -1.56
CA HIS A 228 -0.67 8.23 -1.57
C HIS A 228 0.68 8.75 -2.04
N LEU A 229 1.67 8.75 -1.14
CA LEU A 229 3.05 9.12 -1.43
C LEU A 229 3.90 7.85 -1.47
N THR A 230 4.45 7.54 -2.63
CA THR A 230 5.21 6.31 -2.85
C THR A 230 6.71 6.56 -2.96
N GLU A 231 7.50 5.59 -2.52
CA GLU A 231 8.96 5.61 -2.53
C GLU A 231 9.57 6.82 -1.79
N VAL A 232 8.89 7.31 -0.73
CA VAL A 232 9.28 8.50 0.05
C VAL A 232 10.74 8.48 0.53
N PRO A 233 11.36 7.34 0.93
CA PRO A 233 12.77 7.31 1.32
C PRO A 233 13.75 7.69 0.22
N LEU A 234 13.33 7.71 -1.04
CA LEU A 234 14.15 8.08 -2.20
C LEU A 234 14.09 9.56 -2.53
N TRP A 235 13.14 10.29 -1.95
CA TRP A 235 12.93 11.70 -2.24
C TRP A 235 14.10 12.55 -1.78
N SER A 236 14.46 13.55 -2.57
CA SER A 236 15.54 14.48 -2.25
C SER A 236 15.13 15.48 -1.17
N TYR A 237 13.85 15.81 -1.07
CA TYR A 237 13.28 16.80 -0.15
C TYR A 237 12.10 16.27 0.67
N PRO A 238 12.20 15.11 1.32
CA PRO A 238 11.06 14.45 1.96
C PRO A 238 10.51 15.25 3.16
N TYR A 239 11.31 16.11 3.79
CA TYR A 239 10.84 16.97 4.89
C TYR A 239 9.72 17.94 4.47
N GLN A 240 9.60 18.27 3.18
CA GLN A 240 8.50 19.07 2.67
C GLN A 240 7.12 18.42 2.90
N ILE A 241 7.07 17.12 3.04
CA ILE A 241 5.82 16.41 3.38
C ILE A 241 5.28 16.92 4.72
N GLY A 242 6.15 17.05 5.74
CA GLY A 242 5.75 17.56 7.05
C GLY A 242 5.40 19.05 7.06
N PHE A 243 6.12 19.85 6.28
CA PHE A 243 5.97 21.32 6.31
C PHE A 243 4.85 21.86 5.40
N SER A 244 4.66 21.27 4.23
CA SER A 244 3.72 21.80 3.23
C SER A 244 2.53 20.90 2.97
N PHE A 245 2.73 19.59 2.89
CA PHE A 245 1.68 18.65 2.50
C PHE A 245 0.79 18.23 3.67
N ALA A 246 1.38 17.74 4.76
CA ALA A 246 0.63 17.23 5.92
C ALA A 246 -0.30 18.28 6.56
N PRO A 247 0.08 19.57 6.70
CA PRO A 247 -0.82 20.60 7.20
C PRO A 247 -2.03 20.88 6.30
N ALA A 248 -1.92 20.60 5.00
CA ALA A 248 -3.02 20.80 4.04
C ALA A 248 -4.04 19.64 4.03
N LEU A 249 -3.77 18.55 4.72
CA LEU A 249 -4.71 17.44 4.84
C LEU A 249 -5.91 17.81 5.71
N PRO A 250 -7.14 17.57 5.24
CA PRO A 250 -8.33 17.83 6.03
C PRO A 250 -8.33 17.00 7.33
N LYS A 251 -8.91 17.56 8.38
CA LYS A 251 -9.25 16.84 9.61
C LYS A 251 -10.66 16.26 9.50
N SER A 252 -10.78 15.15 8.78
CA SER A 252 -12.06 14.57 8.39
C SER A 252 -12.02 13.05 8.41
N ARG A 253 -13.16 12.43 8.66
CA ARG A 253 -13.33 10.97 8.52
C ARG A 253 -13.09 10.45 7.09
N MET A 254 -13.11 11.35 6.10
CA MET A 254 -12.83 11.02 4.70
C MET A 254 -11.33 11.00 4.39
N THR A 255 -10.51 11.60 5.25
CA THR A 255 -9.08 11.72 5.03
C THR A 255 -8.41 10.36 5.10
N LEU A 256 -7.67 10.04 4.05
CA LEU A 256 -6.79 8.89 3.95
C LEU A 256 -5.44 9.35 3.41
N HIS A 257 -4.43 9.35 4.26
CA HIS A 257 -3.06 9.68 3.88
C HIS A 257 -2.16 8.46 4.08
N VAL A 258 -1.50 8.04 3.01
CA VAL A 258 -0.58 6.88 3.01
C VAL A 258 0.78 7.32 2.53
N GLN A 259 1.80 7.13 3.33
CA GLN A 259 3.21 7.20 2.92
C GLN A 259 3.78 5.79 2.86
N GLU A 260 4.55 5.48 1.84
CA GLU A 260 5.17 4.16 1.75
C GLU A 260 6.58 4.21 1.11
N GLY A 261 7.40 3.26 1.50
CA GLY A 261 8.73 3.12 0.92
C GLY A 261 9.57 2.02 1.53
N THR A 262 10.68 1.76 0.83
CA THR A 262 11.74 0.85 1.25
C THR A 262 12.89 1.69 1.82
N SER A 263 13.35 1.38 3.02
CA SER A 263 14.35 2.18 3.73
C SER A 263 15.66 2.37 2.96
N ARG A 264 16.29 3.51 3.23
CA ARG A 264 17.63 3.86 2.73
C ARG A 264 18.49 4.50 3.83
N GLY A 265 18.70 3.77 4.93
CA GLY A 265 19.47 4.27 6.05
C GLY A 265 18.73 5.31 6.90
N LYS A 266 19.47 6.06 7.74
CA LYS A 266 18.92 7.05 8.66
C LYS A 266 18.69 8.40 7.96
N GLY A 267 17.58 9.07 8.26
CA GLY A 267 17.13 10.33 7.70
C GLY A 267 15.65 10.52 7.95
N TYR A 268 14.98 11.36 7.16
CA TYR A 268 13.54 11.64 7.30
C TYR A 268 12.69 10.36 7.50
N TRP A 269 12.92 9.33 6.69
CA TRP A 269 12.14 8.11 6.76
C TRP A 269 12.33 7.36 8.06
N TYR A 270 13.55 7.32 8.58
CA TYR A 270 13.85 6.76 9.90
C TYR A 270 13.10 7.53 10.99
N GLU A 271 13.22 8.87 11.00
CA GLU A 271 12.58 9.72 12.01
C GLU A 271 11.07 9.54 12.03
N VAL A 272 10.42 9.57 10.86
CA VAL A 272 8.96 9.40 10.74
C VAL A 272 8.55 7.98 11.14
N THR A 273 9.32 6.96 10.75
CA THR A 273 9.08 5.56 11.14
C THR A 273 9.11 5.39 12.65
N GLU A 274 10.17 5.90 13.31
CA GLU A 274 10.31 5.83 14.77
C GLU A 274 9.19 6.61 15.49
N ASN A 275 8.84 7.78 14.97
CA ASN A 275 7.74 8.58 15.52
C ASN A 275 6.40 7.85 15.41
N CYS A 276 6.09 7.27 14.26
CA CYS A 276 4.86 6.49 14.06
C CYS A 276 4.83 5.21 14.90
N ARG A 277 5.92 4.48 14.94
CA ARG A 277 6.04 3.20 15.65
C ARG A 277 5.86 3.39 17.15
N HIS A 278 6.49 4.41 17.70
CA HIS A 278 6.45 4.71 19.14
C HIS A 278 5.36 5.70 19.54
N LYS A 279 4.44 6.04 18.63
CA LYS A 279 3.32 6.95 18.92
C LYS A 279 3.76 8.27 19.56
N ARG A 280 4.90 8.84 19.09
CA ARG A 280 5.41 10.11 19.61
C ARG A 280 4.47 11.26 19.29
N ALA A 281 4.67 12.41 19.98
CA ALA A 281 3.81 13.59 19.83
C ALA A 281 3.59 13.99 18.37
N GLY A 282 2.32 14.12 17.95
CA GLY A 282 1.90 14.39 16.58
C GLY A 282 1.77 13.14 15.68
N TYR A 283 2.11 11.97 16.19
CA TYR A 283 2.00 10.69 15.47
C TYR A 283 1.13 9.65 16.19
N GLU A 284 0.41 10.04 17.24
CA GLU A 284 -0.40 9.13 18.08
C GLU A 284 -1.48 8.42 17.26
N SER A 285 -2.10 9.13 16.30
CA SER A 285 -3.17 8.61 15.45
C SER A 285 -2.67 7.88 14.19
N TRP A 286 -1.36 7.90 13.92
CA TRP A 286 -0.81 7.24 12.74
C TRP A 286 -0.84 5.73 12.88
N THR A 287 -1.14 5.04 11.78
CA THR A 287 -1.04 3.58 11.67
C THR A 287 0.31 3.22 11.07
N TYR A 288 1.18 2.60 11.86
CA TYR A 288 2.45 2.06 11.38
C TYR A 288 2.25 0.64 10.87
N ILE A 289 2.74 0.38 9.67
CA ILE A 289 2.62 -0.92 9.00
C ILE A 289 4.01 -1.35 8.54
N PHE A 290 4.49 -2.47 9.05
CA PHE A 290 5.74 -3.06 8.61
C PHE A 290 5.47 -4.28 7.72
N CYS A 291 6.11 -4.33 6.55
CA CYS A 291 5.98 -5.42 5.59
C CYS A 291 7.36 -6.05 5.33
N PRO A 292 7.74 -7.07 6.10
CA PRO A 292 9.01 -7.77 5.96
C PRO A 292 9.07 -8.61 4.67
N TRP A 293 10.29 -8.99 4.26
CA TRP A 293 10.51 -9.77 3.05
C TRP A 293 9.79 -11.13 3.04
N TRP A 294 9.71 -11.78 4.16
CA TRP A 294 9.10 -13.11 4.29
C TRP A 294 7.58 -13.12 4.11
N TYR A 295 6.92 -11.97 3.98
CA TYR A 295 5.52 -11.89 3.58
C TYR A 295 5.30 -12.34 2.14
N ASN A 296 6.24 -12.09 1.22
CA ASN A 296 6.12 -12.55 -0.16
C ASN A 296 6.85 -13.89 -0.35
N ARG A 297 6.25 -14.96 0.18
CA ARG A 297 6.78 -16.33 0.07
C ARG A 297 6.82 -16.89 -1.36
N TYR A 298 6.17 -16.24 -2.31
CA TYR A 298 6.18 -16.69 -3.71
C TYR A 298 7.39 -16.13 -4.45
N LYS A 299 7.80 -14.93 -4.15
CA LYS A 299 8.93 -14.26 -4.77
C LYS A 299 10.25 -14.61 -4.11
N TYR A 300 10.30 -14.56 -2.80
CA TYR A 300 11.52 -14.74 -2.02
C TYR A 300 11.71 -16.19 -1.64
N ARG A 301 11.90 -17.03 -2.68
CA ARG A 301 12.19 -18.45 -2.55
C ARG A 301 13.02 -18.95 -3.72
N SER A 302 13.86 -19.94 -3.50
CA SER A 302 14.65 -20.65 -4.52
C SER A 302 14.72 -22.12 -4.18
N VAL A 303 14.64 -22.99 -5.17
CA VAL A 303 14.72 -24.44 -4.93
C VAL A 303 16.16 -24.81 -4.56
N PRO A 304 16.41 -25.29 -3.34
CA PRO A 304 17.74 -25.70 -2.91
C PRO A 304 18.12 -27.06 -3.53
N PRO A 305 19.42 -27.31 -3.77
CA PRO A 305 19.91 -28.66 -4.04
C PRO A 305 19.54 -29.62 -2.91
N ASP A 306 19.37 -30.92 -3.21
CA ASP A 306 18.99 -31.91 -2.19
C ASP A 306 20.00 -31.99 -1.04
N SER A 307 21.29 -31.85 -1.36
CA SER A 307 22.40 -31.89 -0.39
C SER A 307 22.53 -30.60 0.44
N TRP A 308 21.83 -29.52 0.08
CA TRP A 308 21.97 -28.24 0.77
C TRP A 308 21.42 -28.31 2.20
N LYS A 309 22.19 -27.76 3.12
CA LYS A 309 21.80 -27.52 4.51
C LYS A 309 22.04 -26.05 4.84
N PRO A 310 21.12 -25.40 5.59
CA PRO A 310 21.30 -24.01 5.97
C PRO A 310 22.55 -23.86 6.85
N ASN A 311 23.29 -22.78 6.63
CA ASN A 311 24.43 -22.43 7.48
C ASN A 311 23.94 -21.80 8.81
N GLU A 312 24.89 -21.59 9.75
CA GLU A 312 24.58 -21.03 11.07
C GLU A 312 23.92 -19.64 11.00
N HIS A 313 24.38 -18.78 10.09
CA HIS A 313 23.80 -17.45 9.89
C HIS A 313 22.33 -17.53 9.47
N SER A 314 22.00 -18.40 8.51
CA SER A 314 20.63 -18.60 8.04
C SER A 314 19.71 -19.19 9.11
N LEU A 315 20.24 -20.08 9.96
CA LEU A 315 19.51 -20.64 11.10
C LEU A 315 19.21 -19.55 12.14
N LYS A 316 20.19 -18.72 12.52
CA LYS A 316 19.97 -17.57 13.41
C LYS A 316 18.94 -16.58 12.84
N HIS A 317 18.97 -16.37 11.54
CA HIS A 317 17.97 -15.52 10.88
C HIS A 317 16.56 -16.15 10.93
N ALA A 318 16.44 -17.45 10.75
CA ALA A 318 15.16 -18.15 10.90
C ALA A 318 14.60 -18.03 12.33
N GLU A 319 15.46 -18.19 13.35
CA GLU A 319 15.09 -18.01 14.76
C GLU A 319 14.64 -16.57 15.03
N LEU A 320 15.33 -15.58 14.46
CA LEU A 320 14.93 -14.18 14.56
C LEU A 320 13.51 -13.97 13.97
N VAL A 321 13.25 -14.49 12.77
CA VAL A 321 11.92 -14.40 12.14
C VAL A 321 10.87 -15.10 12.98
N GLU A 322 11.11 -16.31 13.46
CA GLU A 322 10.18 -17.06 14.29
C GLU A 322 9.83 -16.30 15.58
N ARG A 323 10.83 -15.69 16.22
CA ARG A 323 10.65 -14.93 17.46
C ARG A 323 9.92 -13.61 17.26
N THR A 324 10.21 -12.85 16.17
CA THR A 324 9.69 -11.49 15.97
C THR A 324 8.43 -11.43 15.11
N SER A 325 8.15 -12.47 14.32
CA SER A 325 6.99 -12.48 13.42
C SER A 325 5.63 -12.27 14.10
N PRO A 326 5.36 -12.72 15.35
CA PRO A 326 4.07 -12.47 15.98
C PRO A 326 3.70 -11.00 16.06
N GLU A 327 4.68 -10.11 16.24
CA GLU A 327 4.45 -8.65 16.27
C GLU A 327 3.88 -8.14 14.94
N TRP A 328 4.38 -8.66 13.82
CA TRP A 328 4.05 -8.18 12.47
C TRP A 328 2.98 -9.01 11.79
N ALA A 329 2.92 -10.31 12.08
CA ALA A 329 1.98 -11.27 11.48
C ALA A 329 0.70 -11.48 12.33
N ASN A 330 0.23 -10.46 13.02
CA ASN A 330 -1.01 -10.49 13.80
C ASN A 330 -1.05 -11.64 14.83
N GLY A 331 0.03 -11.82 15.57
CA GLY A 331 0.17 -12.85 16.59
C GLY A 331 0.57 -14.23 16.06
N MET A 332 0.71 -14.38 14.74
CA MET A 332 1.11 -15.67 14.15
C MET A 332 2.63 -15.82 14.12
N THR A 333 3.12 -16.94 14.59
CA THR A 333 4.53 -17.32 14.44
C THR A 333 4.78 -17.82 13.02
N VAL A 334 5.71 -17.17 12.32
CA VAL A 334 6.09 -17.54 10.95
C VAL A 334 7.39 -18.34 10.98
N ARG A 335 7.38 -19.49 10.32
CA ARG A 335 8.56 -20.31 10.06
C ARG A 335 8.93 -20.23 8.59
N LEU A 336 10.18 -19.90 8.32
CA LEU A 336 10.69 -19.86 6.96
C LEU A 336 10.74 -21.26 6.36
N SER A 337 10.31 -21.39 5.11
CA SER A 337 10.47 -22.66 4.38
C SER A 337 11.93 -22.89 3.99
N ARG A 338 12.26 -24.14 3.61
CA ARG A 338 13.59 -24.48 3.11
C ARG A 338 14.00 -23.64 1.89
N GLU A 339 13.04 -23.36 1.01
CA GLU A 339 13.25 -22.54 -0.18
C GLU A 339 13.48 -21.06 0.16
N GLN A 340 12.80 -20.54 1.18
CA GLN A 340 13.00 -19.17 1.67
C GLN A 340 14.36 -19.02 2.34
N LEU A 341 14.79 -20.00 3.14
CA LEU A 341 16.11 -20.00 3.77
C LEU A 341 17.22 -20.06 2.73
N TYR A 342 17.07 -20.89 1.69
CA TYR A 342 18.05 -20.99 0.63
C TYR A 342 18.13 -19.69 -0.19
N TRP A 343 17.00 -19.06 -0.49
CA TRP A 343 16.96 -17.75 -1.13
C TRP A 343 17.70 -16.71 -0.28
N TYR A 344 17.38 -16.63 1.01
CA TYR A 344 17.99 -15.68 1.93
C TYR A 344 19.52 -15.87 1.98
N GLU A 345 19.99 -17.09 2.17
CA GLU A 345 21.42 -17.41 2.25
C GLU A 345 22.16 -17.05 0.95
N THR A 346 21.56 -17.36 -0.18
CA THR A 346 22.14 -17.10 -1.50
C THR A 346 22.25 -15.59 -1.76
N GLU A 347 21.18 -14.84 -1.53
CA GLU A 347 21.18 -13.39 -1.74
C GLU A 347 22.06 -12.67 -0.71
N TYR A 348 22.00 -13.05 0.56
CA TYR A 348 22.90 -12.51 1.58
C TYR A 348 24.38 -12.73 1.21
N SER A 349 24.74 -13.92 0.80
CA SER A 349 26.11 -14.27 0.40
C SER A 349 26.57 -13.48 -0.84
N LYS A 350 25.67 -13.20 -1.77
CA LYS A 350 25.94 -12.37 -2.95
C LYS A 350 26.24 -10.92 -2.54
N PHE A 351 25.35 -10.31 -1.76
CA PHE A 351 25.53 -8.95 -1.27
C PHE A 351 26.75 -8.81 -0.35
N SER A 352 27.05 -9.84 0.45
CA SER A 352 28.23 -9.87 1.31
C SER A 352 29.53 -9.85 0.49
N ARG A 353 29.61 -10.65 -0.56
CA ARG A 353 30.78 -10.66 -1.47
C ARG A 353 30.98 -9.32 -2.19
N GLU A 354 29.90 -8.58 -2.41
CA GLU A 354 29.93 -7.25 -3.02
C GLU A 354 30.18 -6.12 -1.99
N GLY A 355 30.33 -6.43 -0.69
CA GLY A 355 30.43 -5.41 0.35
C GLY A 355 29.15 -4.61 0.59
N LYS A 356 27.98 -5.14 0.20
CA LYS A 356 26.68 -4.42 0.19
C LYS A 356 25.66 -5.00 1.18
N ILE A 357 26.09 -5.52 2.32
CA ILE A 357 25.19 -6.11 3.33
C ILE A 357 24.14 -5.10 3.80
N ALA A 358 24.54 -3.84 4.06
CA ALA A 358 23.61 -2.78 4.44
C ALA A 358 22.50 -2.58 3.40
N SER A 359 22.83 -2.66 2.10
CA SER A 359 21.85 -2.60 1.02
C SER A 359 20.89 -3.79 1.05
N PHE A 360 21.38 -4.98 1.35
CA PHE A 360 20.54 -6.17 1.51
C PHE A 360 19.56 -6.00 2.66
N MET A 361 20.03 -5.61 3.84
CA MET A 361 19.21 -5.42 5.03
C MET A 361 18.13 -4.34 4.82
N ASN A 362 18.48 -3.23 4.19
CA ASN A 362 17.53 -2.16 3.89
C ASN A 362 16.44 -2.60 2.89
N ASN A 363 16.79 -3.41 1.88
CA ASN A 363 15.85 -3.87 0.87
C ASN A 363 14.99 -5.05 1.32
N PHE A 364 15.54 -5.93 2.19
CA PHE A 364 14.92 -7.18 2.61
C PHE A 364 14.94 -7.36 4.13
N PRO A 365 14.42 -6.38 4.89
CA PRO A 365 14.44 -6.45 6.35
C PRO A 365 13.50 -7.53 6.87
N ALA A 366 13.93 -8.25 7.90
CA ALA A 366 13.07 -9.15 8.67
C ALA A 366 12.39 -8.44 9.84
N THR A 367 13.02 -7.38 10.36
CA THR A 367 12.50 -6.48 11.39
C THR A 367 12.71 -5.01 10.99
N PRO A 368 11.99 -4.05 11.58
CA PRO A 368 12.20 -2.64 11.29
C PRO A 368 13.62 -2.16 11.54
N GLU A 369 14.25 -2.63 12.60
CA GLU A 369 15.61 -2.24 13.00
C GLU A 369 16.64 -2.58 11.91
N MET A 370 16.51 -3.75 11.30
CA MET A 370 17.41 -4.19 10.23
C MET A 370 17.38 -3.30 9.00
N SER A 371 16.33 -2.51 8.82
CA SER A 371 16.14 -1.71 7.60
C SER A 371 16.78 -0.32 7.65
N PHE A 372 17.45 0.05 8.73
CA PHE A 372 18.05 1.37 8.89
C PHE A 372 19.58 1.35 9.05
N VAL A 373 20.21 0.32 8.49
CA VAL A 373 21.65 0.24 8.42
C VAL A 373 22.18 1.33 7.46
N ASN A 374 23.18 2.10 7.90
CA ASN A 374 23.72 3.19 7.11
C ASN A 374 24.37 2.69 5.82
N TRP A 375 24.01 3.33 4.70
CA TRP A 375 24.61 3.09 3.38
C TRP A 375 25.98 3.76 3.21
N ASN A 376 26.31 4.68 4.11
CA ASN A 376 27.64 5.28 4.04
C ASN A 376 28.63 4.14 4.24
N GLU A 377 29.44 3.92 3.24
CA GLU A 377 30.72 3.25 3.34
C GLU A 377 31.59 4.07 4.34
N GLY A 378 31.10 4.13 5.58
CA GLY A 378 31.85 4.68 6.68
C GLY A 378 33.10 3.83 6.85
N ALA A 379 34.19 4.43 7.29
CA ALA A 379 35.46 3.78 7.51
C ALA A 379 35.41 2.57 8.50
N LEU A 380 34.22 2.21 8.99
CA LEU A 380 34.02 1.13 9.95
C LEU A 380 33.04 0.09 9.37
N PRO A 381 33.41 -1.19 9.36
CA PRO A 381 32.50 -2.29 9.02
C PRO A 381 31.26 -2.29 9.91
N ALA A 382 30.10 -2.72 9.35
CA ALA A 382 28.83 -2.78 10.09
C ALA A 382 28.94 -3.66 11.36
N GLU A 383 29.70 -4.74 11.30
CA GLU A 383 29.99 -5.63 12.43
C GLU A 383 30.76 -4.91 13.57
N LEU A 384 31.61 -3.96 13.21
CA LEU A 384 32.34 -3.15 14.20
C LEU A 384 31.42 -2.10 14.84
N ILE A 385 30.50 -1.52 14.08
CA ILE A 385 29.47 -0.60 14.60
C ILE A 385 28.55 -1.34 15.57
N GLU A 386 28.11 -2.54 15.22
CA GLU A 386 27.30 -3.39 16.08
C GLU A 386 28.04 -3.77 17.37
N ALA A 387 29.32 -4.12 17.28
CA ALA A 387 30.16 -4.37 18.45
C ALA A 387 30.35 -3.11 19.30
N MET A 388 30.46 -1.93 18.70
CA MET A 388 30.57 -0.67 19.41
C MET A 388 29.26 -0.25 20.10
N GLU A 389 28.08 -0.61 19.56
CA GLU A 389 26.79 -0.37 20.22
C GLU A 389 26.67 -1.16 21.53
N TYR A 390 27.27 -2.34 21.62
CA TYR A 390 27.35 -3.11 22.88
C TYR A 390 28.27 -2.49 23.94
N ASP A 391 29.21 -1.67 23.51
CA ASP A 391 30.18 -0.98 24.42
C ASP A 391 29.76 0.46 24.76
N LEU A 392 28.66 0.98 24.24
CA LEU A 392 28.16 2.31 24.57
C LEU A 392 27.75 2.38 26.04
N ARG A 393 28.63 2.94 26.85
CA ARG A 393 28.30 3.35 28.21
C ARG A 393 27.39 4.58 28.12
N PRO A 394 26.39 4.70 29.00
CA PRO A 394 25.59 5.90 29.06
C PRO A 394 26.50 7.13 29.27
N PRO A 395 26.21 8.25 28.59
CA PRO A 395 27.03 9.45 28.75
C PRO A 395 27.09 9.84 30.23
N ARG A 396 28.27 10.12 30.73
CA ARG A 396 28.40 10.67 32.08
C ARG A 396 27.61 11.98 32.15
N PRO A 397 26.82 12.19 33.23
CA PRO A 397 26.13 13.45 33.38
C PRO A 397 27.15 14.59 33.36
N TYR A 398 26.97 15.54 32.43
CA TYR A 398 27.75 16.76 32.41
C TYR A 398 27.32 17.60 33.63
N GLU A 399 28.23 17.82 34.56
CA GLU A 399 28.11 18.91 35.51
C GLU A 399 28.30 20.22 34.75
N VAL A 400 27.23 20.96 34.52
CA VAL A 400 27.31 22.32 34.00
C VAL A 400 27.73 23.20 35.18
N ASN A 401 28.99 23.49 35.28
CA ASN A 401 29.47 24.57 36.16
C ASN A 401 29.00 25.90 35.56
N VAL A 402 27.85 26.38 36.02
CA VAL A 402 27.46 27.78 35.82
C VAL A 402 28.35 28.60 36.73
N ALA A 403 29.43 29.18 36.16
CA ALA A 403 30.19 30.20 36.85
C ALA A 403 29.27 31.38 37.13
N ALA A 404 29.24 31.79 38.41
CA ALA A 404 28.48 32.92 38.92
C ALA A 404 28.97 34.26 38.35
#